data_7206039abd36819b2dd2bac646d5648b
#
_entry.id   7206039abd36819b2dd2bac646d5648b
#
_cell.length_a   1.000
_cell.length_b   1.000
_cell.length_c   1.000
_cell.angle_alpha   90.00
_cell.angle_beta   90.00
_cell.angle_gamma   90.00
#
_symmetry.space_group_name_H-M   'P 1'
#
loop_
_entity.id
_entity.type
_entity.pdbx_description
1 polymer ?
#
loop_
_entity_poly.entity_id
_entity_poly.type
_entity_poly.pdbx_seq_one_letter_code
_entity_poly.pdbx_strand_id
1 'polypeptide(L)'
;DVITPLPNMADLLDRKQNVSLYYKLLERFCAPYPDKEGSITERYNYLYNTNVDTVYVKRFFSRKSQGGVAVTETPDGGPVTGTLKFDPGWNAYYAGIDEQGSTVAMQKDMALMMVPSNEALEEYWNNGPGKVLKDYYGSWDNVPDEVISELINNNMLPSLLSYVPSKFDNILNDANDPMGVELAAIDSVWLGCNGAIYLTNRVY
;
A
#
# COMPACT_ATOMS: atom_id res chain seq x y z
N ASP A 1 31.08 -3.43 3.40
CA ASP A 1 29.76 -3.84 2.84
C ASP A 1 28.77 -2.73 3.15
N VAL A 2 28.17 -2.16 2.11
CA VAL A 2 27.09 -1.16 2.28
C VAL A 2 25.79 -1.93 2.45
N ILE A 3 25.23 -1.93 3.66
CA ILE A 3 23.90 -2.47 3.91
C ILE A 3 22.89 -1.40 3.47
N THR A 4 22.28 -1.60 2.34
CA THR A 4 21.16 -0.77 1.89
C THR A 4 19.89 -1.28 2.57
N PRO A 5 19.13 -0.45 3.33
CA PRO A 5 17.86 -0.85 3.88
C PRO A 5 16.89 -1.31 2.78
N LEU A 6 16.08 -2.32 3.07
CA LEU A 6 15.00 -2.70 2.17
C LEU A 6 14.03 -1.50 2.00
N PRO A 7 13.61 -1.19 0.77
CA PRO A 7 12.58 -0.18 0.54
C PRO A 7 11.24 -0.64 1.13
N ASN A 8 10.35 0.29 1.43
CA ASN A 8 8.96 -0.03 1.75
C ASN A 8 8.18 -0.46 0.49
N MET A 9 6.94 -0.94 0.66
CA MET A 9 6.13 -1.42 -0.46
C MET A 9 5.83 -0.31 -1.48
N ALA A 10 5.55 0.92 -1.04
CA ALA A 10 5.29 2.03 -1.96
C ALA A 10 6.53 2.39 -2.78
N ASP A 11 7.72 2.43 -2.15
CA ASP A 11 8.99 2.67 -2.85
C ASP A 11 9.34 1.54 -3.84
N LEU A 12 8.97 0.29 -3.51
CA LEU A 12 9.12 -0.83 -4.44
C LEU A 12 8.27 -0.64 -5.68
N LEU A 13 7.00 -0.25 -5.51
CA LEU A 13 6.08 -0.02 -6.63
C LEU A 13 6.54 1.14 -7.51
N ASP A 14 7.00 2.24 -6.91
CA ASP A 14 7.52 3.41 -7.62
C ASP A 14 8.68 3.07 -8.56
N ARG A 15 9.55 2.14 -8.14
CA ARG A 15 10.74 1.74 -8.91
C ARG A 15 10.47 0.73 -10.02
N LYS A 16 9.27 0.14 -10.09
CA LYS A 16 8.95 -0.97 -11.01
C LYS A 16 8.08 -0.51 -12.17
N GLN A 17 8.67 -0.48 -13.37
CA GLN A 17 7.99 -0.03 -14.59
C GLN A 17 6.78 -0.89 -14.97
N ASN A 18 6.82 -2.18 -14.68
CA ASN A 18 5.75 -3.13 -15.02
C ASN A 18 4.49 -3.02 -14.14
N VAL A 19 4.47 -2.13 -13.14
CA VAL A 19 3.31 -1.81 -12.31
C VAL A 19 3.04 -0.31 -12.23
N SER A 20 3.61 0.47 -13.13
CA SER A 20 3.51 1.93 -13.13
C SER A 20 2.07 2.45 -13.24
N LEU A 21 1.18 1.73 -13.93
CA LEU A 21 -0.24 2.09 -14.01
C LEU A 21 -0.92 1.95 -12.65
N TYR A 22 -0.68 0.83 -11.96
CA TYR A 22 -1.23 0.63 -10.61
C TYR A 22 -0.66 1.65 -9.63
N TYR A 23 0.65 1.93 -9.70
CA TYR A 23 1.27 2.93 -8.84
C TYR A 23 0.72 4.33 -9.08
N LYS A 24 0.44 4.72 -10.34
CA LYS A 24 -0.24 5.98 -10.68
C LYS A 24 -1.62 6.09 -10.00
N LEU A 25 -2.40 5.00 -9.95
CA LEU A 25 -3.67 4.99 -9.23
C LEU A 25 -3.46 5.11 -7.72
N LEU A 26 -2.46 4.42 -7.17
CA LEU A 26 -2.12 4.47 -5.76
C LEU A 26 -1.68 5.88 -5.32
N GLU A 27 -0.93 6.61 -6.16
CA GLU A 27 -0.47 7.97 -5.88
C GLU A 27 -1.59 9.01 -5.72
N ARG A 28 -2.81 8.71 -6.16
CA ARG A 28 -3.97 9.57 -5.92
C ARG A 28 -4.31 9.70 -4.43
N PHE A 29 -3.85 8.76 -3.61
CA PHE A 29 -4.14 8.65 -2.19
C PHE A 29 -2.96 9.01 -1.31
N CYS A 30 -2.11 9.94 -1.71
CA CYS A 30 -1.00 10.38 -0.90
C CYS A 30 -0.78 11.89 -0.95
N ALA A 31 -0.12 12.38 0.08
CA ALA A 31 0.34 13.77 0.16
C ALA A 31 1.64 13.90 0.97
N PRO A 32 2.40 14.97 0.78
CA PRO A 32 3.55 15.27 1.62
C PRO A 32 3.11 15.91 2.95
N TYR A 33 3.41 15.26 4.07
CA TYR A 33 3.13 15.76 5.41
C TYR A 33 4.39 16.33 6.05
N PRO A 34 4.33 17.53 6.65
CA PRO A 34 5.45 18.09 7.37
C PRO A 34 5.76 17.27 8.63
N ASP A 35 7.05 17.10 8.91
CA ASP A 35 7.52 16.49 10.17
C ASP A 35 7.30 17.49 11.33
N LYS A 36 6.10 17.44 11.92
CA LYS A 36 5.70 18.36 13.00
C LYS A 36 6.47 18.16 14.31
N GLU A 37 6.97 16.93 14.55
CA GLU A 37 7.74 16.61 15.74
C GLU A 37 9.23 16.95 15.59
N GLY A 38 9.68 17.16 14.36
CA GLY A 38 11.06 17.54 14.06
C GLY A 38 12.07 16.40 14.08
N SER A 39 11.72 15.22 14.58
CA SER A 39 12.65 14.10 14.76
C SER A 39 13.22 13.55 13.45
N ILE A 40 12.42 13.53 12.39
CA ILE A 40 12.85 13.12 11.05
C ILE A 40 13.72 14.22 10.44
N THR A 41 13.33 15.48 10.62
CA THR A 41 14.06 16.65 10.14
C THR A 41 15.45 16.75 10.77
N GLU A 42 15.55 16.57 12.09
CA GLU A 42 16.82 16.56 12.81
C GLU A 42 17.73 15.43 12.29
N ARG A 43 17.17 14.22 12.14
CA ARG A 43 17.94 13.08 11.61
C ARG A 43 18.38 13.29 10.16
N TYR A 44 17.52 13.86 9.33
CA TYR A 44 17.85 14.21 7.95
C TYR A 44 19.00 15.23 7.92
N ASN A 45 18.91 16.32 8.69
CA ASN A 45 19.94 17.35 8.78
C ASN A 45 21.28 16.77 9.25
N TYR A 46 21.25 15.88 10.24
CA TYR A 46 22.44 15.20 10.72
C TYR A 46 23.08 14.31 9.65
N LEU A 47 22.29 13.48 8.98
CA LEU A 47 22.79 12.50 8.01
C LEU A 47 23.34 13.15 6.74
N TYR A 48 22.72 14.23 6.29
CA TYR A 48 23.06 14.88 5.03
C TYR A 48 23.84 16.19 5.22
N ASN A 49 24.18 16.51 6.46
CA ASN A 49 24.87 17.76 6.82
C ASN A 49 24.19 18.99 6.21
N THR A 50 22.86 19.07 6.38
CA THR A 50 22.00 20.16 5.90
C THR A 50 21.35 20.89 7.08
N ASN A 51 20.66 21.97 6.78
CA ASN A 51 19.90 22.73 7.80
C ASN A 51 18.57 23.16 7.20
N VAL A 52 17.74 22.18 6.82
CA VAL A 52 16.39 22.45 6.34
C VAL A 52 15.46 22.63 7.54
N ASP A 53 14.49 23.53 7.41
CA ASP A 53 13.55 23.84 8.49
C ASP A 53 12.58 22.69 8.76
N THR A 54 12.11 22.03 7.71
CA THR A 54 11.15 20.93 7.80
C THR A 54 11.31 19.96 6.65
N VAL A 55 11.36 18.68 6.97
CA VAL A 55 11.28 17.58 6.01
C VAL A 55 9.82 17.18 5.82
N TYR A 56 9.44 16.89 4.59
CA TYR A 56 8.13 16.39 4.26
C TYR A 56 8.19 14.89 4.00
N VAL A 57 7.26 14.15 4.60
CA VAL A 57 7.15 12.70 4.46
C VAL A 57 5.93 12.37 3.61
N LYS A 58 6.10 11.61 2.54
CA LYS A 58 5.00 11.11 1.75
C LYS A 58 4.20 10.11 2.58
N ARG A 59 2.93 10.37 2.82
CA ARG A 59 2.01 9.51 3.55
C ARG A 59 0.80 9.19 2.67
N PHE A 60 0.33 7.95 2.76
CA PHE A 60 -0.88 7.53 2.07
C PHE A 60 -2.09 7.63 3.00
N PHE A 61 -3.19 8.15 2.47
CA PHE A 61 -4.46 8.24 3.20
C PHE A 61 -4.92 6.85 3.58
N SER A 62 -5.08 6.58 4.86
CA SER A 62 -5.40 5.24 5.35
C SER A 62 -6.32 5.26 6.55
N ARG A 63 -7.28 4.31 6.56
CA ARG A 63 -8.23 4.15 7.67
C ARG A 63 -7.55 3.63 8.93
N LYS A 64 -6.56 2.75 8.76
CA LYS A 64 -5.80 2.14 9.84
C LYS A 64 -4.45 1.70 9.29
N SER A 65 -3.37 2.06 9.95
CA SER A 65 -2.11 1.37 9.74
C SER A 65 -1.90 0.39 10.89
N GLN A 66 -1.41 -0.80 10.60
CA GLN A 66 -0.95 -1.69 11.65
C GLN A 66 0.22 -1.01 12.39
N GLY A 67 -0.02 -0.59 13.63
CA GLY A 67 0.96 0.10 14.46
C GLY A 67 1.25 1.56 14.10
N GLY A 68 0.46 2.18 13.22
CA GLY A 68 0.59 3.58 12.87
C GLY A 68 -0.71 4.37 13.02
N VAL A 69 -0.61 5.67 12.95
CA VAL A 69 -1.74 6.59 12.99
C VAL A 69 -2.45 6.59 11.64
N ALA A 70 -3.77 6.47 11.64
CA ALA A 70 -4.57 6.66 10.44
C ALA A 70 -4.32 8.05 9.84
N VAL A 71 -4.35 8.13 8.50
CA VAL A 71 -4.19 9.37 7.75
C VAL A 71 -5.50 9.65 7.03
N THR A 72 -6.38 10.41 7.67
CA THR A 72 -7.76 10.66 7.22
C THR A 72 -8.01 12.10 6.82
N GLU A 73 -7.01 12.95 6.94
CA GLU A 73 -7.05 14.36 6.59
C GLU A 73 -5.88 14.69 5.67
N THR A 74 -6.06 15.66 4.81
CA THR A 74 -4.98 16.25 3.99
C THR A 74 -4.00 17.04 4.87
N PRO A 75 -2.78 17.40 4.39
CA PRO A 75 -1.82 18.15 5.20
C PRO A 75 -2.32 19.50 5.73
N ASP A 76 -3.29 20.10 5.07
CA ASP A 76 -3.98 21.35 5.43
C ASP A 76 -5.25 21.13 6.28
N GLY A 77 -5.55 19.89 6.67
CA GLY A 77 -6.66 19.53 7.56
C GLY A 77 -8.00 19.34 6.85
N GLY A 78 -8.01 19.26 5.51
CA GLY A 78 -9.21 18.95 4.76
C GLY A 78 -9.54 17.45 4.75
N PRO A 79 -10.79 17.06 4.38
CA PRO A 79 -11.15 15.67 4.24
C PRO A 79 -10.49 15.03 3.01
N VAL A 80 -10.21 13.73 3.08
CA VAL A 80 -9.74 12.94 1.95
C VAL A 80 -10.92 12.28 1.24
N THR A 81 -10.86 12.13 -0.08
CA THR A 81 -11.92 11.57 -0.93
C THR A 81 -11.92 10.05 -0.99
N GLY A 82 -10.85 9.42 -0.57
CA GLY A 82 -10.72 7.97 -0.49
C GLY A 82 -9.59 7.57 0.46
N THR A 83 -9.72 6.42 1.09
CA THR A 83 -8.73 5.92 2.04
C THR A 83 -8.36 4.48 1.76
N LEU A 84 -7.10 4.16 1.89
CA LEU A 84 -6.55 2.81 1.79
C LEU A 84 -6.72 2.04 3.11
N LYS A 85 -6.62 0.71 3.07
CA LYS A 85 -6.63 -0.13 4.28
C LYS A 85 -5.47 0.17 5.21
N PHE A 86 -4.29 0.41 4.65
CA PHE A 86 -3.08 0.77 5.37
C PHE A 86 -2.19 1.67 4.49
N ASP A 87 -1.21 2.33 5.10
CA ASP A 87 -0.22 3.15 4.41
C ASP A 87 0.95 2.26 3.94
N PRO A 88 1.10 1.98 2.63
CA PRO A 88 2.15 1.10 2.13
C PRO A 88 3.55 1.72 2.21
N GLY A 89 3.64 3.02 2.47
CA GLY A 89 4.91 3.74 2.63
C GLY A 89 5.37 3.88 4.08
N TRP A 90 4.47 3.67 5.05
CA TRP A 90 4.73 3.98 6.45
C TRP A 90 4.49 2.83 7.41
N ASN A 91 4.15 1.68 6.95
CA ASN A 91 3.80 0.58 7.83
C ASN A 91 4.99 0.28 8.76
N ALA A 92 4.97 0.87 9.94
CA ALA A 92 5.99 0.65 10.96
C ALA A 92 5.79 -0.74 11.54
N TYR A 93 6.87 -1.37 11.91
CA TYR A 93 6.82 -2.58 12.70
C TYR A 93 6.12 -2.28 14.03
N TYR A 94 5.04 -2.98 14.29
CA TYR A 94 4.29 -2.81 15.52
C TYR A 94 4.93 -3.64 16.64
N ALA A 95 5.50 -2.95 17.60
CA ALA A 95 5.75 -3.56 18.90
C ALA A 95 4.41 -3.56 19.66
N GLY A 96 3.68 -4.65 19.59
CA GLY A 96 2.43 -4.80 20.35
C GLY A 96 2.74 -4.83 21.85
N ILE A 97 1.78 -4.36 22.64
CA ILE A 97 1.75 -4.55 24.08
C ILE A 97 0.68 -5.59 24.34
N ASP A 98 1.01 -6.63 25.11
CA ASP A 98 0.04 -7.63 25.53
C ASP A 98 -0.94 -7.06 26.58
N GLU A 99 -1.94 -7.85 26.95
CA GLU A 99 -2.95 -7.42 27.93
C GLU A 99 -2.35 -7.14 29.34
N GLN A 100 -1.14 -7.64 29.59
CA GLN A 100 -0.40 -7.44 30.82
C GLN A 100 0.52 -6.21 30.75
N GLY A 101 0.53 -5.48 29.64
CA GLY A 101 1.38 -4.29 29.45
C GLY A 101 2.83 -4.60 29.08
N SER A 102 3.15 -5.86 28.78
CA SER A 102 4.49 -6.26 28.34
C SER A 102 4.65 -6.09 26.84
N THR A 103 5.85 -5.68 26.41
CA THR A 103 6.18 -5.62 24.98
C THR A 103 6.24 -7.04 24.42
N VAL A 104 5.33 -7.36 23.51
CA VAL A 104 5.36 -8.64 22.78
C VAL A 104 6.36 -8.60 21.64
N ALA A 105 6.72 -9.79 21.16
CA ALA A 105 7.63 -9.93 20.03
C ALA A 105 7.17 -9.04 18.86
N MET A 106 8.09 -8.23 18.40
CA MET A 106 7.87 -7.37 17.25
C MET A 106 7.62 -8.19 15.99
N GLN A 107 6.87 -7.66 15.06
CA GLN A 107 6.71 -8.25 13.74
C GLN A 107 6.09 -9.63 13.72
N LYS A 108 4.98 -9.78 14.40
CA LYS A 108 4.22 -11.03 14.27
C LYS A 108 3.73 -11.22 12.84
N ASP A 109 3.49 -10.11 12.13
CA ASP A 109 2.99 -10.15 10.77
C ASP A 109 3.28 -8.83 10.03
N MET A 110 3.38 -8.93 8.71
CA MET A 110 3.54 -7.79 7.80
C MET A 110 2.36 -7.76 6.84
N ALA A 111 2.14 -6.62 6.18
CA ALA A 111 1.09 -6.50 5.18
C ALA A 111 1.47 -7.18 3.86
N LEU A 112 0.48 -7.45 3.03
CA LEU A 112 0.62 -7.96 1.69
C LEU A 112 -0.20 -7.10 0.71
N MET A 113 0.37 -6.81 -0.45
CA MET A 113 -0.35 -6.24 -1.57
C MET A 113 -0.32 -7.21 -2.76
N MET A 114 -1.47 -7.47 -3.36
CA MET A 114 -1.57 -8.12 -4.66
C MET A 114 -1.67 -7.04 -5.73
N VAL A 115 -0.65 -6.93 -6.55
CA VAL A 115 -0.51 -5.83 -7.51
C VAL A 115 -0.53 -6.39 -8.93
N PRO A 116 -1.54 -6.05 -9.72
CA PRO A 116 -1.59 -6.46 -11.11
C PRO A 116 -0.48 -5.79 -11.91
N SER A 117 0.09 -6.54 -12.85
CA SER A 117 0.98 -5.96 -13.85
C SER A 117 0.24 -4.91 -14.71
N ASN A 118 0.98 -4.08 -15.44
CA ASN A 118 0.37 -3.14 -16.38
C ASN A 118 -0.51 -3.86 -17.40
N GLU A 119 -0.05 -5.00 -17.93
CA GLU A 119 -0.79 -5.81 -18.89
C GLU A 119 -2.07 -6.37 -18.26
N ALA A 120 -2.02 -6.84 -17.03
CA ALA A 120 -3.19 -7.33 -16.31
C ALA A 120 -4.21 -6.21 -16.04
N LEU A 121 -3.73 -5.03 -15.70
CA LEU A 121 -4.60 -3.87 -15.45
C LEU A 121 -5.23 -3.34 -16.76
N GLU A 122 -4.48 -3.35 -17.86
CA GLU A 122 -4.98 -3.02 -19.18
C GLU A 122 -6.01 -4.02 -19.69
N GLU A 123 -5.77 -5.33 -19.49
CA GLU A 123 -6.73 -6.36 -19.84
C GLU A 123 -8.02 -6.23 -19.02
N TYR A 124 -7.91 -6.01 -17.72
CA TYR A 124 -9.05 -5.72 -16.86
C TYR A 124 -9.88 -4.54 -17.36
N TRP A 125 -9.21 -3.44 -17.73
CA TRP A 125 -9.83 -2.21 -18.18
C TRP A 125 -10.47 -2.34 -19.58
N ASN A 126 -9.80 -3.04 -20.49
CA ASN A 126 -10.23 -3.08 -21.88
C ASN A 126 -11.24 -4.21 -22.18
N ASN A 127 -11.05 -5.38 -21.59
CA ASN A 127 -11.75 -6.61 -21.94
C ASN A 127 -12.39 -7.30 -20.73
N GLY A 128 -11.89 -7.01 -19.52
CA GLY A 128 -12.34 -7.62 -18.28
C GLY A 128 -13.48 -6.85 -17.60
N PRO A 129 -13.73 -7.13 -16.31
CA PRO A 129 -14.79 -6.50 -15.53
C PRO A 129 -14.68 -4.97 -15.45
N GLY A 130 -13.46 -4.43 -15.50
CA GLY A 130 -13.21 -2.98 -15.50
C GLY A 130 -13.71 -2.25 -16.75
N LYS A 131 -14.11 -2.98 -17.82
CA LYS A 131 -14.69 -2.38 -19.02
C LYS A 131 -15.93 -1.55 -18.72
N VAL A 132 -16.69 -1.92 -17.71
CA VAL A 132 -17.86 -1.13 -17.27
C VAL A 132 -17.43 0.26 -16.82
N LEU A 133 -16.33 0.38 -16.07
CA LEU A 133 -15.77 1.66 -15.66
C LEU A 133 -15.27 2.46 -16.87
N LYS A 134 -14.59 1.78 -17.80
CA LYS A 134 -14.12 2.39 -19.04
C LYS A 134 -15.27 2.96 -19.88
N ASP A 135 -16.32 2.18 -20.07
CA ASP A 135 -17.47 2.58 -20.89
C ASP A 135 -18.21 3.77 -20.25
N TYR A 136 -18.19 3.89 -18.92
CA TYR A 136 -18.86 4.97 -18.21
C TYR A 136 -17.97 6.22 -18.05
N TYR A 137 -16.71 6.06 -17.63
CA TYR A 137 -15.81 7.18 -17.30
C TYR A 137 -14.83 7.55 -18.42
N GLY A 138 -14.61 6.68 -19.38
CA GLY A 138 -13.71 6.88 -20.52
C GLY A 138 -12.23 6.71 -20.23
N SER A 139 -11.75 7.13 -19.07
CA SER A 139 -10.36 6.99 -18.64
C SER A 139 -10.24 6.77 -17.13
N TRP A 140 -9.13 6.20 -16.68
CA TRP A 140 -8.81 6.04 -15.26
C TRP A 140 -8.83 7.39 -14.51
N ASP A 141 -8.38 8.46 -15.12
CA ASP A 141 -8.30 9.77 -14.49
C ASP A 141 -9.69 10.37 -14.15
N ASN A 142 -10.75 9.90 -14.81
CA ASN A 142 -12.13 10.32 -14.55
C ASN A 142 -12.88 9.42 -13.56
N VAL A 143 -12.31 8.26 -13.19
CA VAL A 143 -12.93 7.38 -12.19
C VAL A 143 -12.80 8.03 -10.82
N PRO A 144 -13.91 8.15 -10.02
CA PRO A 144 -13.87 8.75 -8.71
C PRO A 144 -12.90 8.05 -7.76
N ASP A 145 -12.31 8.81 -6.83
CA ASP A 145 -11.34 8.30 -5.85
C ASP A 145 -11.93 7.19 -4.97
N GLU A 146 -13.20 7.28 -4.62
CA GLU A 146 -13.88 6.26 -3.84
C GLU A 146 -13.88 4.90 -4.57
N VAL A 147 -14.10 4.90 -5.89
CA VAL A 147 -14.11 3.67 -6.69
C VAL A 147 -12.69 3.12 -6.84
N ILE A 148 -11.72 3.98 -7.09
CA ILE A 148 -10.31 3.55 -7.19
C ILE A 148 -9.80 3.03 -5.83
N SER A 149 -10.16 3.67 -4.73
CA SER A 149 -9.74 3.19 -3.41
C SER A 149 -10.31 1.81 -3.10
N GLU A 150 -11.54 1.51 -3.48
CA GLU A 150 -12.10 0.18 -3.29
C GLU A 150 -11.40 -0.88 -4.16
N LEU A 151 -11.08 -0.56 -5.42
CA LEU A 151 -10.28 -1.44 -6.28
C LEU A 151 -8.91 -1.76 -5.66
N ILE A 152 -8.22 -0.74 -5.14
CA ILE A 152 -6.92 -0.92 -4.48
C ILE A 152 -7.09 -1.71 -3.17
N ASN A 153 -8.09 -1.38 -2.36
CA ASN A 153 -8.34 -2.00 -1.06
C ASN A 153 -8.62 -3.50 -1.16
N ASN A 154 -9.30 -3.96 -2.20
CA ASN A 154 -9.51 -5.38 -2.44
C ASN A 154 -8.19 -6.15 -2.62
N ASN A 155 -7.16 -5.46 -3.08
CA ASN A 155 -5.82 -6.02 -3.30
C ASN A 155 -4.85 -5.74 -2.12
N MET A 156 -5.32 -5.09 -1.04
CA MET A 156 -4.55 -4.81 0.17
C MET A 156 -4.95 -5.75 1.30
N LEU A 157 -4.02 -6.60 1.73
CA LEU A 157 -4.24 -7.64 2.73
C LEU A 157 -3.42 -7.32 3.99
N PRO A 158 -4.07 -7.19 5.17
CA PRO A 158 -3.40 -6.69 6.37
C PRO A 158 -2.43 -7.67 7.03
N SER A 159 -2.37 -8.92 6.56
CA SER A 159 -1.56 -9.99 7.14
C SER A 159 -0.86 -10.79 6.05
N LEU A 160 0.48 -10.83 6.06
CA LEU A 160 1.24 -11.69 5.16
C LEU A 160 1.07 -13.17 5.53
N LEU A 161 1.10 -13.51 6.82
CA LEU A 161 1.06 -14.89 7.29
C LEU A 161 -0.28 -15.58 7.03
N SER A 162 -1.34 -14.81 6.89
CA SER A 162 -2.67 -15.34 6.56
C SER A 162 -2.87 -15.59 5.07
N TYR A 163 -1.99 -15.06 4.23
CA TYR A 163 -2.12 -15.06 2.77
C TYR A 163 -0.90 -15.65 2.05
N VAL A 164 -0.23 -16.60 2.68
CA VAL A 164 0.81 -17.42 2.04
C VAL A 164 0.18 -18.47 1.10
N PRO A 165 0.92 -18.98 0.10
CA PRO A 165 0.36 -19.89 -0.91
C PRO A 165 -0.44 -21.07 -0.38
N SER A 166 -0.07 -21.62 0.76
CA SER A 166 -0.80 -22.73 1.41
C SER A 166 -2.17 -22.34 1.99
N LYS A 167 -2.54 -21.05 1.96
CA LYS A 167 -3.79 -20.52 2.50
C LYS A 167 -4.63 -19.77 1.45
N PHE A 168 -4.28 -19.84 0.18
CA PHE A 168 -4.96 -19.10 -0.88
C PHE A 168 -6.44 -19.42 -1.01
N ASP A 169 -6.85 -20.65 -0.70
CA ASP A 169 -8.26 -21.07 -0.74
C ASP A 169 -9.15 -20.29 0.27
N ASN A 170 -8.54 -19.63 1.25
CA ASN A 170 -9.25 -18.91 2.33
C ASN A 170 -9.15 -17.39 2.21
N ILE A 171 -8.67 -16.85 1.11
CA ILE A 171 -8.60 -15.39 0.93
C ILE A 171 -9.97 -14.86 0.56
N LEU A 172 -10.49 -13.96 1.41
CA LEU A 172 -11.76 -13.29 1.21
C LEU A 172 -11.53 -11.81 0.92
N ASN A 173 -12.39 -11.23 0.08
CA ASN A 173 -12.46 -9.78 -0.11
C ASN A 173 -13.20 -9.11 1.06
N ASP A 174 -13.39 -7.79 0.99
CA ASP A 174 -14.10 -7.02 2.03
C ASP A 174 -15.59 -7.35 2.13
N ALA A 175 -16.17 -7.96 1.11
CA ALA A 175 -17.55 -8.46 1.11
C ALA A 175 -17.68 -9.89 1.69
N ASN A 176 -16.56 -10.51 2.13
CA ASN A 176 -16.44 -11.90 2.55
C ASN A 176 -16.64 -12.93 1.41
N ASP A 177 -16.47 -12.53 0.16
CA ASP A 177 -16.48 -13.46 -0.97
C ASP A 177 -15.07 -14.03 -1.19
N PRO A 178 -14.95 -15.33 -1.55
CA PRO A 178 -13.68 -15.93 -1.91
C PRO A 178 -13.05 -15.23 -3.12
N MET A 179 -11.79 -14.81 -2.98
CA MET A 179 -11.08 -14.14 -4.07
C MET A 179 -10.58 -15.12 -5.14
N GLY A 180 -10.55 -16.41 -4.85
CA GLY A 180 -10.11 -17.42 -5.81
C GLY A 180 -8.66 -17.23 -6.27
N VAL A 181 -7.78 -16.87 -5.33
CA VAL A 181 -6.36 -16.64 -5.65
C VAL A 181 -5.69 -17.97 -5.96
N GLU A 182 -5.06 -18.03 -7.13
CA GLU A 182 -4.31 -19.19 -7.58
C GLU A 182 -2.81 -18.88 -7.63
N LEU A 183 -1.97 -19.86 -7.28
CA LEU A 183 -0.52 -19.68 -7.36
C LEU A 183 -0.05 -19.30 -8.77
N ALA A 184 -0.71 -19.83 -9.80
CA ALA A 184 -0.42 -19.51 -11.20
C ALA A 184 -0.72 -18.05 -11.58
N ALA A 185 -1.44 -17.31 -10.75
CA ALA A 185 -1.67 -15.90 -10.96
C ALA A 185 -0.54 -15.00 -10.42
N ILE A 186 0.43 -15.57 -9.70
CA ILE A 186 1.52 -14.82 -9.08
C ILE A 186 2.79 -15.01 -9.92
N ASP A 187 3.19 -13.93 -10.59
CA ASP A 187 4.38 -13.92 -11.44
C ASP A 187 5.68 -13.71 -10.66
N SER A 188 5.61 -12.90 -9.59
CA SER A 188 6.77 -12.56 -8.77
C SER A 188 6.37 -12.17 -7.37
N VAL A 189 7.31 -12.29 -6.42
CA VAL A 189 7.18 -11.83 -5.04
C VAL A 189 8.30 -10.84 -4.75
N TRP A 190 7.94 -9.65 -4.28
CA TRP A 190 8.89 -8.63 -3.85
C TRP A 190 8.75 -8.39 -2.36
N LEU A 191 9.87 -8.40 -1.65
CA LEU A 191 9.90 -8.15 -0.20
C LEU A 191 10.31 -6.71 0.07
N GLY A 192 9.49 -6.02 0.84
CA GLY A 192 9.78 -4.71 1.41
C GLY A 192 10.06 -4.80 2.91
N CYS A 193 10.50 -3.67 3.50
CA CYS A 193 10.74 -3.61 4.94
C CYS A 193 9.45 -3.68 5.78
N ASN A 194 8.30 -3.44 5.19
CA ASN A 194 6.99 -3.36 5.84
C ASN A 194 5.95 -4.34 5.27
N GLY A 195 6.33 -5.20 4.34
CA GLY A 195 5.40 -6.15 3.74
C GLY A 195 5.93 -6.81 2.48
N ALA A 196 5.07 -7.58 1.83
CA ALA A 196 5.36 -8.20 0.56
C ALA A 196 4.40 -7.73 -0.53
N ILE A 197 4.84 -7.81 -1.77
CA ILE A 197 4.04 -7.55 -2.95
C ILE A 197 4.03 -8.83 -3.79
N TYR A 198 2.83 -9.33 -4.10
CA TYR A 198 2.64 -10.35 -5.12
C TYR A 198 2.28 -9.65 -6.43
N LEU A 199 3.18 -9.72 -7.40
CA LEU A 199 2.89 -9.30 -8.78
C LEU A 199 1.93 -10.32 -9.39
N THR A 200 0.77 -9.86 -9.83
CA THR A 200 -0.27 -10.73 -10.36
C THR A 200 -0.53 -10.48 -11.85
N ASN A 201 -0.90 -11.55 -12.57
CA ASN A 201 -1.30 -11.49 -13.97
C ASN A 201 -2.81 -11.24 -14.16
N ARG A 202 -3.52 -10.89 -13.07
CA ARG A 202 -4.94 -10.51 -13.08
C ARG A 202 -5.25 -9.52 -11.95
N VAL A 203 -6.38 -8.84 -12.06
CA VAL A 203 -6.95 -7.97 -11.03
C VAL A 203 -7.93 -8.79 -10.18
N TYR A 204 -7.85 -8.65 -8.87
CA TYR A 204 -8.75 -9.29 -7.90
C TYR A 204 -9.76 -8.29 -7.34
#